data_d2d91feb9dd3a07fc2e26c3c5ad4942f
#
_entry.id   d2d91feb9dd3a07fc2e26c3c5ad4942f
#
_cell.length_a   1.000
_cell.length_b   1.000
_cell.length_c   1.000
_cell.angle_alpha   90.00
_cell.angle_beta   90.00
_cell.angle_gamma   90.00
#
_symmetry.space_group_name_H-M   'P 1'
#
loop_
_entity.id
_entity.type
_entity.pdbx_description
1 polymer ?
#
loop_
_entity_poly.entity_id
_entity_poly.type
_entity_poly.pdbx_seq_one_letter_code
_entity_poly.pdbx_strand_id
1 'polypeptide(L)'
;MQIGPIHIGHALNKILKDTIVRYKSLQGFRSDFIPGFDTHGLPTEIKAIEKLKLNREESEVNKFRDTCKEFNKEFIKLQTEGFKRLGVLGDWENPYITYNKEIEKEQLDVFRKNV
;
A
#
# COMPACT_ATOMS: atom_id res chain seq x y z
N MET A 1 2.49 -5.62 4.85
CA MET A 1 3.28 -5.62 3.59
C MET A 1 4.68 -5.11 3.91
N GLN A 2 5.74 -5.76 3.46
CA GLN A 2 7.09 -5.27 3.77
C GLN A 2 7.39 -4.01 2.96
N ILE A 3 7.88 -2.98 3.62
CA ILE A 3 8.35 -1.74 2.99
C ILE A 3 9.70 -2.02 2.35
N GLY A 4 9.79 -1.82 1.05
CA GLY A 4 10.99 -2.06 0.28
C GLY A 4 10.69 -2.39 -1.18
N PRO A 5 11.72 -2.68 -1.99
CA PRO A 5 11.52 -3.17 -3.35
C PRO A 5 10.75 -4.48 -3.34
N ILE A 6 10.10 -4.78 -4.46
CA ILE A 6 9.39 -6.06 -4.61
C ILE A 6 10.36 -7.23 -4.48
N HIS A 7 9.93 -8.28 -3.78
CA HIS A 7 10.65 -9.55 -3.66
C HIS A 7 9.80 -10.68 -4.22
N ILE A 8 10.36 -11.88 -4.28
CA ILE A 8 9.70 -13.04 -4.91
C ILE A 8 8.31 -13.34 -4.32
N GLY A 9 8.09 -13.14 -3.03
CA GLY A 9 6.77 -13.33 -2.40
C GLY A 9 5.73 -12.30 -2.90
N HIS A 10 6.13 -11.05 -3.12
CA HIS A 10 5.27 -10.05 -3.74
C HIS A 10 4.95 -10.42 -5.19
N ALA A 11 5.95 -10.86 -5.96
CA ALA A 11 5.77 -11.28 -7.34
C ALA A 11 4.81 -12.46 -7.43
N LEU A 12 5.01 -13.51 -6.64
CA LEU A 12 4.15 -14.68 -6.60
C LEU A 12 2.69 -14.30 -6.30
N ASN A 13 2.45 -13.51 -5.26
CA ASN A 13 1.11 -13.09 -4.88
C ASN A 13 0.41 -12.30 -5.99
N LYS A 14 1.10 -11.35 -6.62
CA LYS A 14 0.51 -10.50 -7.66
C LYS A 14 0.32 -11.24 -8.98
N ILE A 15 1.25 -12.10 -9.37
CA ILE A 15 1.14 -12.90 -10.59
C ILE A 15 -0.03 -13.89 -10.49
N LEU A 16 -0.21 -14.55 -9.35
CA LEU A 16 -1.36 -15.45 -9.16
C LEU A 16 -2.69 -14.71 -9.27
N LYS A 17 -2.81 -13.53 -8.67
CA LYS A 17 -4.00 -12.69 -8.78
C LYS A 17 -4.22 -12.23 -10.22
N ASP A 18 -3.19 -11.78 -10.90
CA ASP A 18 -3.25 -11.33 -12.29
C ASP A 18 -3.69 -12.46 -13.23
N THR A 19 -3.21 -13.68 -13.00
CA THR A 19 -3.64 -14.85 -13.76
C THR A 19 -5.16 -15.08 -13.63
N ILE A 20 -5.71 -14.96 -12.41
CA ILE A 20 -7.15 -15.11 -12.17
C ILE A 20 -7.94 -13.99 -12.85
N VAL A 21 -7.49 -12.74 -12.72
CA VAL A 21 -8.12 -11.57 -13.34
C VAL A 21 -8.18 -11.73 -14.85
N ARG A 22 -7.06 -12.07 -15.47
CA ARG A 22 -6.99 -12.30 -16.93
C ARG A 22 -7.88 -13.46 -17.38
N TYR A 23 -7.83 -14.57 -16.66
CA TYR A 23 -8.65 -15.74 -16.96
C TYR A 23 -10.14 -15.40 -16.92
N LYS A 24 -10.60 -14.68 -15.90
CA LYS A 24 -11.98 -14.24 -15.79
C LYS A 24 -12.36 -13.21 -16.86
N SER A 25 -11.49 -12.28 -17.18
CA SER A 25 -11.72 -11.33 -18.29
C SER A 25 -11.88 -12.04 -19.62
N LEU A 26 -11.06 -13.05 -19.91
CA LEU A 26 -11.17 -13.86 -21.12
C LEU A 26 -12.47 -14.67 -21.20
N GLN A 27 -13.08 -14.99 -20.05
CA GLN A 27 -14.41 -15.61 -19.99
C GLN A 27 -15.57 -14.61 -20.15
N GLY A 28 -15.30 -13.33 -20.34
CA GLY A 28 -16.32 -12.28 -20.48
C GLY A 28 -16.80 -11.67 -19.18
N PHE A 29 -16.18 -12.00 -18.03
CA PHE A 29 -16.50 -11.34 -16.77
C PHE A 29 -15.80 -9.98 -16.65
N ARG A 30 -16.46 -9.03 -16.02
CA ARG A 30 -15.79 -7.81 -15.56
C ARG A 30 -14.90 -8.16 -14.37
N SER A 31 -13.59 -8.08 -14.57
CA SER A 31 -12.58 -8.47 -13.58
C SER A 31 -11.63 -7.31 -13.31
N ASP A 32 -12.14 -6.29 -12.63
CA ASP A 32 -11.32 -5.12 -12.25
C ASP A 32 -10.38 -5.51 -11.11
N PHE A 33 -9.12 -5.11 -11.22
CA PHE A 33 -8.13 -5.25 -10.15
C PHE A 33 -7.67 -3.88 -9.68
N ILE A 34 -8.03 -3.53 -8.45
CA ILE A 34 -7.58 -2.31 -7.78
C ILE A 34 -6.46 -2.72 -6.81
N PRO A 35 -5.21 -2.28 -7.05
CA PRO A 35 -4.10 -2.59 -6.16
C PRO A 35 -4.28 -1.89 -4.81
N GLY A 36 -4.05 -2.60 -3.71
CA GLY A 36 -4.09 -2.07 -2.36
C GLY A 36 -2.70 -2.00 -1.72
N PHE A 37 -2.46 -0.89 -1.02
CA PHE A 37 -1.25 -0.65 -0.24
C PHE A 37 -1.62 -0.42 1.22
N ASP A 38 -1.17 -1.33 2.07
CA ASP A 38 -1.22 -1.17 3.53
C ASP A 38 0.01 -0.37 3.97
N THR A 39 -0.23 0.82 4.49
CA THR A 39 0.80 1.80 4.80
C THR A 39 0.93 2.09 6.29
N HIS A 40 0.13 1.44 7.12
CA HIS A 40 0.17 1.59 8.57
C HIS A 40 1.02 0.50 9.24
N GLY A 41 1.43 0.80 10.45
CA GLY A 41 2.03 -0.15 11.36
C GLY A 41 3.50 0.10 11.70
N LEU A 42 3.92 -0.53 12.77
CA LEU A 42 5.25 -0.42 13.36
C LEU A 42 6.42 -0.67 12.36
N PRO A 43 6.34 -1.65 11.43
CA PRO A 43 7.43 -1.85 10.47
C PRO A 43 7.71 -0.64 9.58
N THR A 44 6.68 0.13 9.23
CA THR A 44 6.82 1.38 8.47
C THR A 44 7.50 2.45 9.30
N GLU A 45 7.06 2.61 10.54
CA GLU A 45 7.62 3.61 11.45
C GLU A 45 9.10 3.34 11.74
N ILE A 46 9.48 2.09 12.06
CA ILE A 46 10.87 1.70 12.32
C ILE A 46 11.77 2.05 11.14
N LYS A 47 11.37 1.68 9.92
CA LYS A 47 12.16 1.96 8.73
C LYS A 47 12.25 3.45 8.40
N ALA A 48 11.19 4.21 8.66
CA ALA A 48 11.20 5.65 8.50
C ALA A 48 12.18 6.30 9.51
N ILE A 49 12.16 5.85 10.76
CA ILE A 49 13.10 6.30 11.80
C ILE A 49 14.54 6.00 11.40
N GLU A 50 14.84 4.76 10.99
CA GLU A 50 16.17 4.33 10.60
C GLU A 50 16.70 5.14 9.40
N LYS A 51 15.89 5.25 8.33
CA LYS A 51 16.30 5.93 7.09
C LYS A 51 16.48 7.44 7.27
N LEU A 52 15.59 8.05 8.05
CA LEU A 52 15.54 9.51 8.22
C LEU A 52 16.24 9.97 9.49
N LYS A 53 16.80 9.04 10.28
CA LYS A 53 17.45 9.33 11.58
C LYS A 53 16.57 10.19 12.50
N LEU A 54 15.25 9.92 12.49
CA LEU A 54 14.29 10.66 13.30
C LEU A 54 14.38 10.22 14.76
N ASN A 55 14.34 11.18 15.68
CA ASN A 55 14.11 10.88 17.08
C ASN A 55 12.61 10.97 17.37
N ARG A 56 11.98 9.82 17.71
CA ARG A 56 10.55 9.71 17.95
C ARG A 56 10.11 10.55 19.17
N GLU A 57 10.96 10.66 20.16
CA GLU A 57 10.64 11.37 21.42
C GLU A 57 10.70 12.89 21.27
N GLU A 58 11.49 13.40 20.31
CA GLU A 58 11.69 14.83 20.05
C GLU A 58 10.81 15.38 18.93
N SER A 59 10.12 14.52 18.17
CA SER A 59 9.32 14.94 17.03
C SER A 59 7.86 15.15 17.44
N GLU A 60 7.25 16.27 17.01
CA GLU A 60 5.81 16.45 17.08
C GLU A 60 5.11 15.30 16.33
N VAL A 61 4.09 14.70 16.96
CA VAL A 61 3.36 13.52 16.42
C VAL A 61 2.86 13.74 14.99
N ASN A 62 2.33 14.92 14.70
CA ASN A 62 1.82 15.23 13.36
C ASN A 62 2.94 15.29 12.32
N LYS A 63 4.06 15.93 12.65
CA LYS A 63 5.23 16.00 11.77
C LYS A 63 5.82 14.62 11.49
N PHE A 64 5.88 13.77 12.50
CA PHE A 64 6.32 12.39 12.36
C PHE A 64 5.40 11.59 11.42
N ARG A 65 4.06 11.71 11.58
CA ARG A 65 3.07 11.07 10.71
C ARG A 65 3.19 11.52 9.25
N ASP A 66 3.34 12.82 9.02
CA ASP A 66 3.50 13.36 7.68
C ASP A 66 4.79 12.84 7.02
N THR A 67 5.87 12.76 7.79
CA THR A 67 7.13 12.19 7.33
C THR A 67 6.98 10.71 6.96
N CYS A 68 6.25 9.92 7.76
CA CYS A 68 5.95 8.52 7.44
C CYS A 68 5.08 8.42 6.16
N LYS A 69 4.12 9.32 5.94
CA LYS A 69 3.32 9.36 4.71
C LYS A 69 4.17 9.62 3.48
N GLU A 70 5.05 10.61 3.53
CA GLU A 70 5.97 10.89 2.41
C GLU A 70 6.90 9.71 2.13
N PHE A 71 7.42 9.09 3.16
CA PHE A 71 8.22 7.88 3.04
C PHE A 71 7.46 6.75 2.34
N ASN A 72 6.21 6.52 2.71
CA ASN A 72 5.36 5.51 2.06
C ASN A 72 5.10 5.81 0.57
N LYS A 73 4.93 7.07 0.18
CA LYS A 73 4.72 7.46 -1.23
C LYS A 73 5.88 7.00 -2.13
N GLU A 74 7.13 7.12 -1.67
CA GLU A 74 8.29 6.64 -2.43
C GLU A 74 8.21 5.13 -2.68
N PHE A 75 7.83 4.36 -1.65
CA PHE A 75 7.71 2.90 -1.79
C PHE A 75 6.54 2.45 -2.63
N ILE A 76 5.39 3.13 -2.51
CA ILE A 76 4.23 2.86 -3.37
C ILE A 76 4.62 3.05 -4.84
N LYS A 77 5.33 4.14 -5.15
CA LYS A 77 5.82 4.39 -6.51
C LYS A 77 6.76 3.29 -6.98
N LEU A 78 7.78 2.96 -6.19
CA LEU A 78 8.76 1.92 -6.51
C LEU A 78 8.10 0.55 -6.72
N GLN A 79 7.16 0.16 -5.86
CA GLN A 79 6.44 -1.10 -5.97
C GLN A 79 5.51 -1.11 -7.17
N THR A 80 4.81 -0.01 -7.43
CA THR A 80 3.94 0.15 -8.62
C THR A 80 4.74 -0.05 -9.91
N GLU A 81 5.89 0.59 -10.03
CA GLU A 81 6.77 0.43 -11.18
C GLU A 81 7.26 -1.03 -11.31
N GLY A 82 7.62 -1.66 -10.21
CA GLY A 82 8.01 -3.07 -10.18
C GLY A 82 6.89 -4.01 -10.64
N PHE A 83 5.67 -3.82 -10.17
CA PHE A 83 4.53 -4.64 -10.59
C PHE A 83 4.11 -4.40 -12.04
N LYS A 84 4.14 -3.14 -12.50
CA LYS A 84 3.94 -2.82 -13.93
C LYS A 84 4.99 -3.51 -14.80
N ARG A 85 6.25 -3.55 -14.36
CA ARG A 85 7.34 -4.25 -15.06
C ARG A 85 7.13 -5.76 -15.10
N LEU A 86 6.51 -6.36 -14.09
CA LEU A 86 6.10 -7.77 -14.09
C LEU A 86 4.89 -8.04 -14.99
N GLY A 87 4.29 -7.01 -15.57
CA GLY A 87 3.13 -7.14 -16.45
C GLY A 87 1.80 -7.31 -15.71
N VAL A 88 1.74 -7.05 -14.41
CA VAL A 88 0.50 -7.15 -13.63
C VAL A 88 -0.47 -6.05 -14.06
N LEU A 89 -1.67 -6.46 -14.52
CA LEU A 89 -2.75 -5.54 -14.88
C LEU A 89 -3.47 -5.02 -13.64
N GLY A 90 -3.91 -3.77 -13.70
CA GLY A 90 -4.68 -3.15 -12.61
C GLY A 90 -4.82 -1.65 -12.79
N ASP A 91 -5.73 -1.05 -12.03
CA ASP A 91 -5.88 0.40 -11.92
C ASP A 91 -4.80 0.98 -11.00
N TRP A 92 -3.61 1.19 -11.55
CA TRP A 92 -2.46 1.74 -10.84
C TRP A 92 -2.54 3.25 -10.64
N GLU A 93 -3.51 3.91 -11.25
CA GLU A 93 -3.71 5.36 -11.11
C GLU A 93 -4.61 5.68 -9.93
N ASN A 94 -5.53 4.76 -9.58
CA ASN A 94 -6.45 4.90 -8.46
C ASN A 94 -6.29 3.75 -7.44
N PRO A 95 -5.11 3.57 -6.84
CA PRO A 95 -4.88 2.50 -5.88
C PRO A 95 -5.62 2.75 -4.55
N TYR A 96 -6.00 1.67 -3.89
CA TYR A 96 -6.47 1.72 -2.52
C TYR A 96 -5.28 1.91 -1.57
N ILE A 97 -5.24 3.02 -0.83
CA ILE A 97 -4.13 3.34 0.09
C ILE A 97 -4.70 3.62 1.47
N THR A 98 -4.28 2.85 2.47
CA THR A 98 -4.86 2.89 3.82
C THR A 98 -4.70 4.22 4.56
N TYR A 99 -3.72 5.06 4.22
CA TYR A 99 -3.59 6.40 4.80
C TYR A 99 -4.47 7.48 4.16
N ASN A 100 -5.29 7.14 3.16
CA ASN A 100 -6.24 8.09 2.59
C ASN A 100 -7.30 8.46 3.63
N LYS A 101 -7.60 9.76 3.74
CA LYS A 101 -8.52 10.29 4.75
C LYS A 101 -9.92 9.68 4.71
N GLU A 102 -10.40 9.33 3.53
CA GLU A 102 -11.70 8.67 3.34
C GLU A 102 -11.71 7.29 3.99
N ILE A 103 -10.62 6.53 3.81
CA ILE A 103 -10.47 5.19 4.38
C ILE A 103 -10.27 5.27 5.90
N GLU A 104 -9.44 6.20 6.38
CA GLU A 104 -9.29 6.45 7.82
C GLU A 104 -10.63 6.82 8.48
N LYS A 105 -11.45 7.63 7.81
CA LYS A 105 -12.80 7.98 8.27
C LYS A 105 -13.71 6.74 8.35
N GLU A 106 -13.72 5.90 7.33
CA GLU A 106 -14.52 4.67 7.34
C GLU A 106 -14.10 3.72 8.46
N GLN A 107 -12.80 3.58 8.72
CA GLN A 107 -12.28 2.80 9.84
C GLN A 107 -12.80 3.31 11.18
N LEU A 108 -12.78 4.64 11.40
CA LEU A 108 -13.32 5.27 12.60
C LEU A 108 -14.84 5.09 12.72
N ASP A 109 -15.57 5.16 11.61
CA ASP A 109 -17.02 4.94 11.59
C ASP A 109 -17.39 3.49 11.93
N VAL A 110 -16.62 2.52 11.44
CA VAL A 110 -16.79 1.09 11.82
C VAL A 110 -16.47 0.90 13.30
N PHE A 111 -15.38 1.46 13.80
CA PHE A 111 -15.01 1.39 15.22
C PHE A 111 -16.12 1.95 16.11
N ARG A 112 -16.65 3.12 15.77
CA ARG A 112 -17.75 3.77 16.52
C ARG A 112 -19.02 2.92 16.59
N LYS A 113 -19.30 2.10 15.58
CA LYS A 113 -20.47 1.21 15.56
C LYS A 113 -20.32 -0.04 16.43
N ASN A 114 -19.07 -0.39 16.78
CA ASN A 114 -18.76 -1.59 17.56
C ASN A 114 -18.43 -1.27 19.04
N VAL A 115 -18.51 -0.02 19.43
CA VAL A 115 -18.39 0.48 20.80
C VAL A 115 -19.73 1.02 21.29
#